data_bf6eac14c363186182c6742bf0dd7285
#
_entry.id   bf6eac14c363186182c6742bf0dd7285
#
_cell.length_a   1.000
_cell.length_b   1.000
_cell.length_c   1.000
_cell.angle_alpha   90.00
_cell.angle_beta   90.00
_cell.angle_gamma   90.00
#
_symmetry.space_group_name_H-M   'P 1'
#
loop_
_entity.id
_entity.type
_entity.pdbx_description
1 polymer ?
#
loop_
_entity_poly.entity_id
_entity_poly.type
_entity_poly.pdbx_seq_one_letter_code
_entity_poly.pdbx_strand_id
1 'polypeptide(L)'
;MMSFDIKCRPEFALLTVEVPEGKKLFVEASAMAWMSANMKMRALFKGGLRRFISKESLFISEFEAQGFAGEVAIAPGPSGDIGHLSLNNQTVYISSSSYVAHTEGVSYETKFQRLSQGLLSGAGWFLIKMVGTGDVWFNSYGALESLDVSDNLTIDNGHIVAFTEGVEYDIVRLGGYKSLLFSGEGFVCKFRGQGKVFIQTKKPASLISWANAYRPVKSSRA
;
A
#
# COMPACT_ATOMS: atom_id res chain seq x y z
N MET A 1 2.29 -21.82 3.07
CA MET A 1 1.83 -20.60 3.77
C MET A 1 2.76 -20.40 4.94
N MET A 2 3.27 -19.18 5.15
CA MET A 2 4.07 -18.87 6.34
C MET A 2 3.14 -18.66 7.54
N SER A 3 3.59 -19.07 8.75
CA SER A 3 2.88 -18.76 10.00
C SER A 3 3.04 -17.26 10.28
N PHE A 4 1.97 -16.58 10.68
CA PHE A 4 2.01 -15.17 11.03
C PHE A 4 0.97 -14.80 12.08
N ASP A 5 1.20 -13.69 12.76
CA ASP A 5 0.27 -13.10 13.73
C ASP A 5 0.22 -11.58 13.53
N ILE A 6 -0.98 -11.00 13.70
CA ILE A 6 -1.19 -9.54 13.63
C ILE A 6 -1.74 -9.06 14.96
N LYS A 7 -0.88 -8.42 15.74
CA LYS A 7 -1.20 -7.86 17.07
C LYS A 7 -1.57 -6.39 16.99
N CYS A 8 -2.10 -5.86 18.08
CA CYS A 8 -2.41 -4.43 18.29
C CYS A 8 -3.37 -3.83 17.25
N ARG A 9 -4.28 -4.66 16.72
CA ARG A 9 -5.32 -4.22 15.78
C ARG A 9 -6.43 -3.43 16.50
N PRO A 10 -7.13 -2.53 15.78
CA PRO A 10 -6.92 -2.11 14.39
C PRO A 10 -6.07 -0.83 14.24
N GLU A 11 -5.58 -0.21 15.34
CA GLU A 11 -5.01 1.14 15.30
C GLU A 11 -3.49 1.17 15.06
N PHE A 12 -2.77 0.17 15.59
CA PHE A 12 -1.30 0.12 15.59
C PHE A 12 -0.80 -1.28 15.29
N ALA A 13 -1.33 -1.88 14.21
CA ALA A 13 -1.09 -3.27 13.90
C ALA A 13 0.41 -3.59 13.72
N LEU A 14 0.85 -4.67 14.35
CA LEU A 14 2.19 -5.25 14.25
C LEU A 14 2.07 -6.64 13.65
N LEU A 15 2.67 -6.84 12.48
CA LEU A 15 2.73 -8.15 11.82
C LEU A 15 4.01 -8.87 12.25
N THR A 16 3.89 -10.09 12.78
CA THR A 16 5.02 -11.00 12.99
C THR A 16 4.89 -12.18 12.04
N VAL A 17 5.94 -12.48 11.28
CA VAL A 17 5.96 -13.59 10.32
C VAL A 17 7.09 -14.55 10.69
N GLU A 18 6.76 -15.82 10.84
CA GLU A 18 7.74 -16.91 10.95
C GLU A 18 8.18 -17.34 9.54
N VAL A 19 9.46 -17.15 9.27
CA VAL A 19 10.09 -17.47 7.98
C VAL A 19 10.81 -18.80 8.12
N PRO A 20 10.34 -19.88 7.45
CA PRO A 20 11.04 -21.17 7.48
C PRO A 20 12.46 -21.06 6.90
N GLU A 21 13.34 -21.98 7.28
CA GLU A 21 14.70 -22.04 6.77
C GLU A 21 14.74 -22.02 5.24
N GLY A 22 15.62 -21.17 4.67
CA GLY A 22 15.81 -21.02 3.24
C GLY A 22 14.65 -20.37 2.48
N LYS A 23 13.58 -19.99 3.18
CA LYS A 23 12.47 -19.24 2.61
C LYS A 23 12.69 -17.74 2.72
N LYS A 24 12.04 -16.99 1.82
CA LYS A 24 12.20 -15.54 1.70
C LYS A 24 10.89 -14.80 1.94
N LEU A 25 11.00 -13.75 2.73
CA LEU A 25 9.96 -12.74 2.92
C LEU A 25 10.45 -11.42 2.35
N PHE A 26 9.59 -10.75 1.58
CA PHE A 26 9.85 -9.45 0.99
C PHE A 26 9.03 -8.40 1.72
N VAL A 27 9.66 -7.38 2.25
CA VAL A 27 9.05 -6.39 3.15
C VAL A 27 9.34 -4.98 2.65
N GLU A 28 8.41 -4.06 2.80
CA GLU A 28 8.62 -2.64 2.57
C GLU A 28 9.85 -2.15 3.33
N ALA A 29 10.70 -1.37 2.66
CA ALA A 29 11.90 -0.82 3.30
C ALA A 29 11.53 0.06 4.49
N SER A 30 12.30 -0.07 5.58
CA SER A 30 12.11 0.64 6.85
C SER A 30 10.89 0.21 7.69
N ALA A 31 10.13 -0.82 7.28
CA ALA A 31 9.00 -1.32 8.06
C ALA A 31 9.39 -2.39 9.10
N MET A 32 10.59 -2.96 9.04
CA MET A 32 11.06 -3.93 10.03
C MET A 32 11.20 -3.28 11.41
N ALA A 33 10.52 -3.82 12.41
CA ALA A 33 10.64 -3.44 13.81
C ALA A 33 11.75 -4.25 14.52
N TRP A 34 11.76 -5.56 14.33
CA TRP A 34 12.82 -6.47 14.81
C TRP A 34 12.87 -7.75 13.97
N MET A 35 13.96 -8.51 14.10
CA MET A 35 14.12 -9.84 13.49
C MET A 35 14.96 -10.74 14.40
N SER A 36 14.81 -12.06 14.25
CA SER A 36 15.64 -13.06 14.91
C SER A 36 17.11 -12.95 14.45
N ALA A 37 18.03 -13.34 15.31
CA ALA A 37 19.49 -13.25 15.05
C ALA A 37 19.96 -14.08 13.85
N ASN A 38 19.22 -15.16 13.51
CA ASN A 38 19.50 -16.03 12.35
C ASN A 38 18.88 -15.52 11.04
N MET A 39 18.24 -14.35 11.04
CA MET A 39 17.72 -13.73 9.83
C MET A 39 18.79 -12.93 9.09
N LYS A 40 18.85 -13.09 7.78
CA LYS A 40 19.68 -12.28 6.89
C LYS A 40 18.79 -11.31 6.12
N MET A 41 19.12 -10.01 6.18
CA MET A 41 18.44 -8.97 5.42
C MET A 41 19.29 -8.50 4.25
N ARG A 42 18.65 -8.28 3.10
CA ARG A 42 19.25 -7.67 1.91
C ARG A 42 18.31 -6.63 1.32
N ALA A 43 18.78 -5.41 1.13
CA ALA A 43 18.02 -4.40 0.38
C ALA A 43 18.02 -4.75 -1.11
N LEU A 44 16.84 -4.75 -1.73
CA LEU A 44 16.66 -5.01 -3.16
C LEU A 44 16.46 -3.69 -3.91
N PHE A 45 17.41 -3.36 -4.76
CA PHE A 45 17.32 -2.23 -5.69
C PHE A 45 16.86 -2.71 -7.06
N LYS A 46 15.54 -2.86 -7.26
CA LYS A 46 14.99 -3.14 -8.59
C LYS A 46 14.82 -1.83 -9.36
N GLY A 47 15.81 -1.47 -10.16
CA GLY A 47 15.74 -0.33 -11.08
C GLY A 47 17.02 0.49 -11.07
N GLY A 48 17.51 0.89 -12.28
CA GLY A 48 18.71 1.73 -12.41
C GLY A 48 18.51 3.12 -11.80
N LEU A 49 19.60 3.87 -11.66
CA LEU A 49 19.70 5.20 -11.02
C LEU A 49 18.62 6.22 -11.44
N ARG A 50 18.07 6.08 -12.66
CA ARG A 50 16.98 6.95 -13.18
C ARG A 50 15.63 6.75 -12.45
N ARG A 51 15.36 5.58 -11.85
CA ARG A 51 14.13 5.31 -11.09
C ARG A 51 14.20 5.85 -9.65
N PHE A 52 15.39 6.14 -9.14
CA PHE A 52 15.58 6.79 -7.83
C PHE A 52 14.98 8.20 -7.75
N ILE A 53 14.81 8.86 -8.88
CA ILE A 53 14.32 10.25 -8.96
C ILE A 53 12.80 10.31 -9.14
N SER A 54 12.19 9.23 -9.63
CA SER A 54 10.73 9.13 -9.70
C SER A 54 10.19 8.54 -8.40
N LYS A 55 9.10 9.09 -7.87
CA LYS A 55 8.34 8.57 -6.71
C LYS A 55 7.75 7.16 -6.97
N GLU A 56 8.26 6.45 -7.96
CA GLU A 56 7.75 5.20 -8.54
C GLU A 56 8.48 3.96 -8.02
N SER A 57 9.55 4.10 -7.23
CA SER A 57 10.31 2.95 -6.75
C SER A 57 9.72 2.40 -5.46
N LEU A 58 9.25 1.17 -5.53
CA LEU A 58 8.98 0.39 -4.34
C LEU A 58 10.33 -0.11 -3.80
N PHE A 59 10.70 0.35 -2.62
CA PHE A 59 11.89 -0.12 -1.92
C PHE A 59 11.53 -1.34 -1.09
N ILE A 60 12.18 -2.46 -1.36
CA ILE A 60 11.90 -3.74 -0.71
C ILE A 60 13.18 -4.28 -0.08
N SER A 61 13.05 -4.83 1.12
CA SER A 61 14.06 -5.64 1.78
C SER A 61 13.68 -7.11 1.72
N GLU A 62 14.62 -7.97 1.33
CA GLU A 62 14.50 -9.42 1.37
C GLU A 62 15.01 -9.92 2.73
N PHE A 63 14.24 -10.78 3.38
CA PHE A 63 14.60 -11.46 4.61
C PHE A 63 14.63 -12.97 4.37
N GLU A 64 15.70 -13.64 4.81
CA GLU A 64 15.92 -15.08 4.65
C GLU A 64 16.40 -15.68 5.97
N ALA A 65 15.75 -16.76 6.42
CA ALA A 65 16.16 -17.48 7.62
C ALA A 65 17.28 -18.47 7.32
N GLN A 66 18.28 -18.55 8.20
CA GLN A 66 19.46 -19.40 8.06
C GLN A 66 19.58 -20.42 9.19
N GLY A 67 19.76 -21.70 8.82
CA GLY A 67 19.98 -22.81 9.74
C GLY A 67 18.72 -23.34 10.43
N PHE A 68 17.73 -22.50 10.69
CA PHE A 68 16.42 -22.83 11.26
C PHE A 68 15.43 -21.70 11.00
N ALA A 69 14.15 -21.90 11.31
CA ALA A 69 13.13 -20.86 11.15
C ALA A 69 13.47 -19.62 11.99
N GLY A 70 13.19 -18.44 11.45
CA GLY A 70 13.38 -17.18 12.13
C GLY A 70 12.13 -16.31 12.03
N GLU A 71 12.06 -15.25 12.81
CA GLU A 71 10.93 -14.33 12.84
C GLU A 71 11.32 -12.92 12.39
N VAL A 72 10.39 -12.25 11.72
CA VAL A 72 10.48 -10.82 11.39
C VAL A 72 9.20 -10.14 11.86
N ALA A 73 9.34 -9.08 12.67
CA ALA A 73 8.23 -8.21 13.02
C ALA A 73 8.25 -6.94 12.18
N ILE A 74 7.08 -6.55 11.69
CA ILE A 74 6.89 -5.50 10.71
C ILE A 74 5.87 -4.50 11.26
N ALA A 75 6.29 -3.25 11.39
CA ALA A 75 5.47 -2.12 11.81
C ALA A 75 5.42 -1.10 10.68
N PRO A 76 4.34 -1.06 9.89
CA PRO A 76 4.19 -0.08 8.81
C PRO A 76 4.19 1.37 9.33
N GLY A 77 4.62 2.32 8.48
CA GLY A 77 4.71 3.73 8.87
C GLY A 77 3.37 4.38 9.27
N PRO A 78 2.27 4.23 8.51
CA PRO A 78 0.97 4.76 8.89
C PRO A 78 0.35 4.01 10.07
N SER A 79 -0.22 4.75 11.03
CA SER A 79 -1.01 4.17 12.13
C SER A 79 -2.33 3.60 11.59
N GLY A 80 -2.55 2.30 11.76
CA GLY A 80 -3.74 1.64 11.24
C GLY A 80 -3.68 0.13 11.36
N ASP A 81 -4.48 -0.52 10.54
CA ASP A 81 -4.62 -1.97 10.53
C ASP A 81 -3.79 -2.62 9.41
N ILE A 82 -3.57 -3.92 9.50
CA ILE A 82 -2.92 -4.73 8.47
C ILE A 82 -3.92 -5.77 7.95
N GLY A 83 -4.13 -5.75 6.63
CA GLY A 83 -4.87 -6.77 5.91
C GLY A 83 -3.96 -7.86 5.36
N HIS A 84 -4.53 -9.04 5.15
CA HIS A 84 -3.87 -10.20 4.56
C HIS A 84 -4.73 -10.81 3.47
N LEU A 85 -4.08 -11.22 2.39
CA LEU A 85 -4.67 -12.06 1.33
C LEU A 85 -3.74 -13.21 1.01
N SER A 86 -4.29 -14.42 0.98
CA SER A 86 -3.62 -15.59 0.44
C SER A 86 -4.02 -15.74 -1.03
N LEU A 87 -3.05 -15.61 -1.92
CA LEU A 87 -3.24 -15.73 -3.36
C LEU A 87 -3.01 -17.18 -3.80
N ASN A 88 -3.86 -17.68 -4.69
CA ASN A 88 -3.71 -18.97 -5.34
C ASN A 88 -3.81 -18.77 -6.86
N ASN A 89 -2.69 -18.44 -7.49
CA ASN A 89 -2.58 -18.03 -8.90
C ASN A 89 -3.55 -16.88 -9.24
N GLN A 90 -3.67 -15.93 -8.32
CA GLN A 90 -4.58 -14.80 -8.40
C GLN A 90 -3.82 -13.48 -8.48
N THR A 91 -4.56 -12.44 -8.87
CA THR A 91 -4.05 -11.07 -8.94
C THR A 91 -4.72 -10.21 -7.87
N VAL A 92 -3.93 -9.36 -7.22
CA VAL A 92 -4.41 -8.26 -6.38
C VAL A 92 -3.70 -6.97 -6.76
N TYR A 93 -4.41 -5.86 -6.69
CA TYR A 93 -3.89 -4.52 -6.90
C TYR A 93 -3.84 -3.80 -5.56
N ILE A 94 -2.67 -3.25 -5.20
CA ILE A 94 -2.45 -2.57 -3.91
C ILE A 94 -1.95 -1.16 -4.20
N SER A 95 -2.46 -0.17 -3.48
CA SER A 95 -1.87 1.17 -3.47
C SER A 95 -0.40 1.09 -3.02
N SER A 96 0.51 1.77 -3.71
CA SER A 96 1.93 1.69 -3.37
C SER A 96 2.23 2.14 -1.94
N SER A 97 1.43 3.04 -1.38
CA SER A 97 1.53 3.51 0.00
C SER A 97 0.98 2.54 1.04
N SER A 98 0.36 1.45 0.61
CA SER A 98 -0.27 0.45 1.48
C SER A 98 0.40 -0.92 1.43
N TYR A 99 1.41 -1.10 0.58
CA TYR A 99 2.16 -2.35 0.53
C TYR A 99 2.97 -2.55 1.82
N VAL A 100 2.95 -3.78 2.36
CA VAL A 100 3.71 -4.15 3.57
C VAL A 100 4.69 -5.29 3.29
N ALA A 101 4.19 -6.45 2.83
CA ALA A 101 5.04 -7.62 2.61
C ALA A 101 4.41 -8.62 1.65
N HIS A 102 5.24 -9.51 1.09
CA HIS A 102 4.78 -10.69 0.35
C HIS A 102 5.79 -11.85 0.45
N THR A 103 5.31 -13.07 0.18
CA THR A 103 6.14 -14.27 0.12
C THR A 103 6.74 -14.49 -1.27
N GLU A 104 7.75 -15.35 -1.39
CA GLU A 104 8.53 -15.59 -2.62
C GLU A 104 7.72 -16.07 -3.84
N GLY A 105 6.55 -16.69 -3.63
CA GLY A 105 5.66 -17.15 -4.70
C GLY A 105 4.84 -16.05 -5.38
N VAL A 106 4.97 -14.80 -4.91
CA VAL A 106 4.24 -13.64 -5.46
C VAL A 106 5.22 -12.72 -6.17
N SER A 107 4.92 -12.37 -7.41
CA SER A 107 5.63 -11.37 -8.19
C SER A 107 4.87 -10.04 -8.20
N TYR A 108 5.57 -8.92 -8.46
CA TYR A 108 4.95 -7.61 -8.50
C TYR A 108 5.42 -6.75 -9.68
N GLU A 109 4.50 -5.91 -10.16
CA GLU A 109 4.75 -4.87 -11.14
C GLU A 109 4.16 -3.55 -10.65
N THR A 110 4.93 -2.47 -10.69
CA THR A 110 4.42 -1.12 -10.43
C THR A 110 3.78 -0.55 -11.68
N LYS A 111 2.52 -0.11 -11.57
CA LYS A 111 1.78 0.56 -12.63
C LYS A 111 1.46 1.99 -12.22
N PHE A 112 1.92 2.93 -13.01
CA PHE A 112 1.50 4.32 -12.86
C PHE A 112 0.18 4.54 -13.60
N GLN A 113 -0.86 4.86 -12.86
CA GLN A 113 -2.15 5.26 -13.44
C GLN A 113 -2.15 6.78 -13.64
N ARG A 114 -2.02 7.22 -14.88
CA ARG A 114 -2.20 8.61 -15.23
C ARG A 114 -3.67 8.98 -15.08
N LEU A 115 -3.95 9.96 -14.24
CA LEU A 115 -5.23 10.65 -14.24
C LEU A 115 -5.45 11.24 -15.63
N SER A 116 -6.62 11.00 -16.23
CA SER A 116 -6.98 11.33 -17.61
C SER A 116 -6.34 12.59 -18.15
N GLN A 117 -6.02 12.57 -19.46
CA GLN A 117 -5.40 13.68 -20.20
C GLN A 117 -5.98 15.04 -19.83
N GLY A 118 -5.16 15.94 -19.28
CA GLY A 118 -5.53 17.33 -19.02
C GLY A 118 -5.11 17.91 -17.68
N LEU A 119 -4.57 17.16 -16.74
CA LEU A 119 -4.09 17.71 -15.46
C LEU A 119 -2.56 17.71 -15.38
N LEU A 120 -1.99 18.90 -15.48
CA LEU A 120 -0.57 19.21 -15.25
C LEU A 120 -0.14 19.07 -13.77
N SER A 121 -0.99 18.52 -12.89
CA SER A 121 -0.78 18.55 -11.44
C SER A 121 0.12 17.46 -10.88
N GLY A 122 0.67 16.55 -11.70
CA GLY A 122 1.57 15.49 -11.18
C GLY A 122 0.94 14.51 -10.19
N ALA A 123 -0.37 14.60 -9.97
CA ALA A 123 -1.12 13.69 -9.11
C ALA A 123 -1.38 12.39 -9.88
N GLY A 124 -0.54 11.41 -9.68
CA GLY A 124 -0.72 10.05 -10.16
C GLY A 124 -1.02 9.12 -9.01
N TRP A 125 -1.76 8.06 -9.28
CA TRP A 125 -1.96 6.98 -8.35
C TRP A 125 -1.09 5.79 -8.77
N PHE A 126 -0.21 5.36 -7.86
CA PHE A 126 0.65 4.21 -8.11
C PHE A 126 0.01 2.96 -7.54
N LEU A 127 -0.26 2.02 -8.42
CA LEU A 127 -0.72 0.69 -8.07
C LEU A 127 0.41 -0.32 -8.24
N ILE A 128 0.48 -1.24 -7.31
CA ILE A 128 1.30 -2.45 -7.40
C ILE A 128 0.36 -3.58 -7.79
N LYS A 129 0.56 -4.15 -8.98
CA LYS A 129 -0.07 -5.39 -9.39
C LYS A 129 0.74 -6.53 -8.82
N MET A 130 0.16 -7.35 -7.97
CA MET A 130 0.77 -8.55 -7.40
C MET A 130 0.09 -9.79 -7.95
N VAL A 131 0.89 -10.78 -8.38
CA VAL A 131 0.40 -11.98 -9.06
C VAL A 131 1.17 -13.19 -8.55
N GLY A 132 0.47 -14.27 -8.28
CA GLY A 132 1.11 -15.54 -7.97
C GLY A 132 0.37 -16.36 -6.94
N THR A 133 1.13 -17.23 -6.25
CA THR A 133 0.65 -18.08 -5.17
C THR A 133 1.47 -17.82 -3.92
N GLY A 134 0.81 -17.38 -2.85
CA GLY A 134 1.47 -17.01 -1.60
C GLY A 134 0.71 -15.96 -0.82
N ASP A 135 1.36 -15.39 0.16
CA ASP A 135 0.75 -14.43 1.08
C ASP A 135 1.16 -12.99 0.73
N VAL A 136 0.21 -12.07 0.87
CA VAL A 136 0.40 -10.64 0.66
C VAL A 136 -0.22 -9.89 1.84
N TRP A 137 0.53 -8.93 2.40
CA TRP A 137 0.05 -8.05 3.47
C TRP A 137 0.08 -6.61 3.01
N PHE A 138 -0.92 -5.86 3.44
CA PHE A 138 -1.06 -4.44 3.15
C PHE A 138 -1.63 -3.70 4.36
N ASN A 139 -1.27 -2.45 4.55
CA ASN A 139 -1.72 -1.64 5.67
C ASN A 139 -2.74 -0.58 5.24
N SER A 140 -3.45 -0.06 6.23
CA SER A 140 -4.34 1.09 6.11
C SER A 140 -3.86 2.25 7.00
N TYR A 141 -4.28 3.46 6.68
CA TYR A 141 -4.26 4.58 7.61
C TYR A 141 -5.64 4.66 8.31
N GLY A 142 -5.67 4.40 9.61
CA GLY A 142 -6.90 4.13 10.37
C GLY A 142 -7.41 2.70 10.18
N ALA A 143 -8.70 2.47 10.37
CA ALA A 143 -9.28 1.14 10.21
C ALA A 143 -9.30 0.69 8.75
N LEU A 144 -9.23 -0.62 8.56
CA LEU A 144 -9.36 -1.30 7.26
C LEU A 144 -10.77 -1.86 7.14
N GLU A 145 -11.45 -1.53 6.04
CA GLU A 145 -12.79 -2.01 5.72
C GLU A 145 -12.77 -2.74 4.38
N SER A 146 -13.57 -3.80 4.25
CA SER A 146 -13.71 -4.58 3.02
C SER A 146 -15.11 -4.41 2.44
N LEU A 147 -15.20 -3.95 1.20
CA LEU A 147 -16.44 -3.74 0.47
C LEU A 147 -16.55 -4.73 -0.68
N ASP A 148 -17.70 -5.41 -0.79
CA ASP A 148 -18.00 -6.25 -1.95
C ASP A 148 -18.48 -5.37 -3.11
N VAL A 149 -17.89 -5.59 -4.29
CA VAL A 149 -18.30 -4.96 -5.53
C VAL A 149 -19.20 -5.93 -6.27
N SER A 150 -20.49 -5.64 -6.29
CA SER A 150 -21.50 -6.37 -7.10
C SER A 150 -22.16 -5.47 -8.15
N ASP A 151 -22.11 -4.16 -7.94
CA ASP A 151 -22.65 -3.11 -8.78
C ASP A 151 -21.67 -1.95 -8.91
N ASN A 152 -22.16 -0.78 -9.34
CA ASN A 152 -21.33 0.43 -9.42
C ASN A 152 -21.04 0.97 -8.01
N LEU A 153 -19.77 0.97 -7.63
CA LEU A 153 -19.30 1.54 -6.37
C LEU A 153 -18.35 2.72 -6.65
N THR A 154 -18.59 3.86 -6.05
CA THR A 154 -17.73 5.04 -6.20
C THR A 154 -16.99 5.31 -4.89
N ILE A 155 -15.66 5.36 -4.95
CA ILE A 155 -14.78 5.54 -3.80
C ILE A 155 -13.79 6.68 -4.11
N ASP A 156 -13.57 7.58 -3.15
CA ASP A 156 -12.48 8.55 -3.22
C ASP A 156 -11.13 7.80 -3.29
N ASN A 157 -10.27 8.14 -4.25
CA ASN A 157 -9.01 7.45 -4.48
C ASN A 157 -8.06 7.47 -3.26
N GLY A 158 -8.15 8.48 -2.39
CA GLY A 158 -7.37 8.58 -1.16
C GLY A 158 -7.75 7.54 -0.09
N HIS A 159 -8.90 6.89 -0.24
CA HIS A 159 -9.33 5.82 0.66
C HIS A 159 -9.02 4.41 0.16
N ILE A 160 -8.60 4.24 -1.10
CA ILE A 160 -8.38 2.91 -1.69
C ILE A 160 -7.04 2.36 -1.22
N VAL A 161 -7.08 1.16 -0.62
CA VAL A 161 -5.94 0.39 -0.15
C VAL A 161 -5.56 -0.70 -1.15
N ALA A 162 -6.53 -1.55 -1.50
CA ALA A 162 -6.32 -2.67 -2.42
C ALA A 162 -7.65 -3.08 -3.08
N PHE A 163 -7.56 -3.85 -4.17
CA PHE A 163 -8.73 -4.52 -4.76
C PHE A 163 -8.32 -5.81 -5.48
N THR A 164 -9.24 -6.77 -5.52
CA THR A 164 -9.01 -8.08 -6.13
C THR A 164 -9.18 -8.03 -7.64
N GLU A 165 -8.72 -9.06 -8.35
CA GLU A 165 -9.06 -9.30 -9.75
C GLU A 165 -10.58 -9.47 -9.92
N GLY A 166 -11.08 -9.25 -11.14
CA GLY A 166 -12.54 -9.25 -11.44
C GLY A 166 -13.19 -7.90 -11.18
N VAL A 167 -12.49 -6.97 -10.55
CA VAL A 167 -12.94 -5.59 -10.36
C VAL A 167 -12.29 -4.69 -11.42
N GLU A 168 -13.12 -4.08 -12.25
CA GLU A 168 -12.72 -3.03 -13.19
C GLU A 168 -12.90 -1.67 -12.52
N TYR A 169 -12.07 -0.68 -12.89
CA TYR A 169 -12.17 0.67 -12.35
C TYR A 169 -11.89 1.75 -13.38
N ASP A 170 -12.62 2.85 -13.26
CA ASP A 170 -12.39 4.09 -13.98
C ASP A 170 -12.09 5.21 -12.99
N ILE A 171 -11.02 5.96 -13.24
CA ILE A 171 -10.71 7.14 -12.45
C ILE A 171 -11.41 8.33 -13.09
N VAL A 172 -12.34 8.92 -12.35
CA VAL A 172 -13.12 10.05 -12.80
C VAL A 172 -13.00 11.23 -11.84
N ARG A 173 -13.22 12.42 -12.36
CA ARG A 173 -13.28 13.63 -11.57
C ARG A 173 -14.72 13.90 -11.16
N LEU A 174 -14.97 14.13 -9.87
CA LEU A 174 -16.28 14.57 -9.40
C LEU A 174 -16.43 16.08 -9.61
N GLY A 175 -17.41 16.46 -10.44
CA GLY A 175 -17.83 17.85 -10.65
C GLY A 175 -16.90 18.70 -11.52
N GLY A 176 -17.29 19.97 -11.69
CA GLY A 176 -16.55 20.96 -12.48
C GLY A 176 -15.38 21.57 -11.72
N TYR A 177 -14.64 22.52 -12.36
CA TYR A 177 -13.48 23.21 -11.77
C TYR A 177 -13.77 23.90 -10.42
N LYS A 178 -15.01 24.38 -10.21
CA LYS A 178 -15.43 25.00 -8.94
C LYS A 178 -15.59 23.96 -7.82
N SER A 179 -16.07 22.77 -8.14
CA SER A 179 -16.22 21.68 -7.18
C SER A 179 -14.86 21.23 -6.62
N LEU A 180 -13.82 21.16 -7.45
CA LEU A 180 -12.47 20.80 -7.03
C LEU A 180 -11.90 21.73 -5.94
N LEU A 181 -12.21 23.03 -6.04
CA LEU A 181 -11.71 24.04 -5.09
C LEU A 181 -12.48 24.05 -3.77
N PHE A 182 -13.76 23.67 -3.78
CA PHE A 182 -14.65 23.83 -2.63
C PHE A 182 -15.09 22.52 -1.96
N SER A 183 -15.11 21.38 -2.65
CA SER A 183 -15.52 20.11 -2.06
C SER A 183 -14.38 19.35 -1.35
N GLY A 184 -13.12 19.66 -1.68
CA GLY A 184 -11.98 18.89 -1.19
C GLY A 184 -11.87 17.49 -1.81
N GLU A 185 -12.86 17.04 -2.60
CA GLU A 185 -12.89 15.76 -3.28
C GLU A 185 -12.25 15.89 -4.66
N GLY A 186 -11.08 15.28 -4.85
CA GLY A 186 -10.31 15.42 -6.10
C GLY A 186 -10.74 14.44 -7.18
N PHE A 187 -10.39 13.21 -6.99
CA PHE A 187 -10.64 12.12 -7.92
C PHE A 187 -11.30 10.94 -7.20
N VAL A 188 -12.21 10.29 -7.90
CA VAL A 188 -12.85 9.07 -7.41
C VAL A 188 -12.62 7.94 -8.40
N CYS A 189 -12.60 6.73 -7.88
CA CYS A 189 -12.64 5.51 -8.68
C CYS A 189 -14.05 4.97 -8.71
N LYS A 190 -14.55 4.73 -9.90
CA LYS A 190 -15.80 3.98 -10.13
C LYS A 190 -15.45 2.53 -10.38
N PHE A 191 -15.83 1.67 -9.46
CA PHE A 191 -15.60 0.24 -9.52
C PHE A 191 -16.82 -0.48 -10.09
N ARG A 192 -16.55 -1.51 -10.92
CA ARG A 192 -17.57 -2.40 -11.52
C ARG A 192 -17.02 -3.82 -11.52
N GLY A 193 -17.90 -4.79 -11.78
CA GLY A 193 -17.56 -6.21 -11.84
C GLY A 193 -17.84 -6.92 -10.54
N GLN A 194 -17.08 -7.99 -10.26
CA GLN A 194 -17.25 -8.81 -9.06
C GLN A 194 -15.92 -8.99 -8.33
N GLY A 195 -15.90 -8.68 -7.04
CA GLY A 195 -14.72 -8.81 -6.20
C GLY A 195 -14.79 -7.96 -4.96
N LYS A 196 -13.61 -7.68 -4.37
CA LYS A 196 -13.51 -6.89 -3.14
C LYS A 196 -12.63 -5.67 -3.35
N VAL A 197 -13.03 -4.57 -2.72
CA VAL A 197 -12.21 -3.36 -2.55
C VAL A 197 -11.96 -3.16 -1.07
N PHE A 198 -10.71 -2.97 -0.69
CA PHE A 198 -10.29 -2.64 0.67
C PHE A 198 -10.06 -1.14 0.77
N ILE A 199 -10.63 -0.53 1.78
CA ILE A 199 -10.53 0.91 2.01
C ILE A 199 -9.99 1.22 3.41
N GLN A 200 -9.37 2.39 3.52
CA GLN A 200 -8.92 2.97 4.78
C GLN A 200 -9.86 4.10 5.23
N THR A 201 -10.06 4.24 6.54
CA THR A 201 -10.98 5.24 7.08
C THR A 201 -10.42 6.64 7.13
N LYS A 202 -9.10 6.82 6.99
CA LYS A 202 -8.43 8.13 6.99
C LYS A 202 -7.61 8.32 5.73
N LYS A 203 -7.45 9.59 5.31
CA LYS A 203 -6.60 10.00 4.19
C LYS A 203 -5.32 10.66 4.73
N PRO A 204 -4.11 10.24 4.33
CA PRO A 204 -2.87 10.93 4.71
C PRO A 204 -2.87 12.41 4.32
N ALA A 205 -3.46 12.76 3.17
CA ALA A 205 -3.58 14.14 2.71
C ALA A 205 -4.36 15.03 3.69
N SER A 206 -5.42 14.50 4.34
CA SER A 206 -6.21 15.23 5.33
C SER A 206 -5.40 15.53 6.59
N LEU A 207 -4.58 14.55 7.07
CA LEU A 207 -3.67 14.78 8.18
C LEU A 207 -2.62 15.83 7.85
N ILE A 208 -2.01 15.76 6.67
CA ILE A 208 -1.00 16.73 6.23
C ILE A 208 -1.60 18.13 6.14
N SER A 209 -2.80 18.27 5.58
CA SER A 209 -3.51 19.54 5.48
C SER A 209 -3.81 20.13 6.85
N TRP A 210 -4.31 19.31 7.77
CA TRP A 210 -4.58 19.72 9.15
C TRP A 210 -3.29 20.14 9.86
N ALA A 211 -2.23 19.34 9.80
CA ALA A 211 -0.96 19.64 10.45
C ALA A 211 -0.27 20.90 9.90
N ASN A 212 -0.41 21.17 8.58
CA ASN A 212 0.18 22.35 7.97
C ASN A 212 -0.37 23.66 8.54
N ALA A 213 -1.63 23.69 9.00
CA ALA A 213 -2.22 24.87 9.62
C ALA A 213 -1.50 25.30 10.93
N TYR A 214 -0.84 24.35 11.60
CA TYR A 214 -0.10 24.58 12.85
C TYR A 214 1.41 24.66 12.64
N ARG A 215 1.87 24.61 11.39
CA ARG A 215 3.30 24.63 11.10
C ARG A 215 3.83 26.07 11.27
N PRO A 216 4.94 26.28 12.04
CA PRO A 216 5.54 27.60 12.15
C PRO A 216 5.95 28.13 10.77
N VAL A 217 5.44 29.30 10.38
CA VAL A 217 5.89 29.98 9.17
C VAL A 217 7.29 30.56 9.48
N LYS A 218 8.31 30.13 8.74
CA LYS A 218 9.61 30.82 8.78
C LYS A 218 9.37 32.23 8.29
N SER A 219 9.50 33.23 9.15
CA SER A 219 9.56 34.63 8.71
C SER A 219 10.77 34.74 7.78
N SER A 220 10.55 35.08 6.50
CA SER A 220 11.61 35.56 5.65
C SER A 220 12.10 36.88 6.27
N ARG A 221 13.21 36.83 6.98
CA ARG A 221 13.94 38.06 7.28
C ARG A 221 14.43 38.58 5.95
N ALA A 222 13.92 39.78 5.59
CA ALA A 222 14.43 40.62 4.54
C ALA A 222 15.90 40.99 4.80
#